data_eaf961c900e831a5d7faf3566f0433fb
#
_entry.id   eaf961c900e831a5d7faf3566f0433fb
#
_cell.length_a   1.000
_cell.length_b   1.000
_cell.length_c   1.000
_cell.angle_alpha   90.00
_cell.angle_beta   90.00
_cell.angle_gamma   90.00
#
_symmetry.space_group_name_H-M   'P 1'
#
loop_
_entity.id
_entity.type
_entity.pdbx_description
1 polymer ?
#
loop_
_entity_poly.entity_id
_entity_poly.type
_entity_poly.pdbx_seq_one_letter_code
_entity_poly.pdbx_strand_id
1 'polypeptide(L)'
;MGKFYESIPPELIPWLLKQEVFWVASAPLNPEGHVNVSPKGVRDSFHVLSPNRVWYQDLTGSGVETISHLRENGRITLMFSAFEGPPRIVRLFGTGSVHEYGSPEYDALIPPEHRRPGSRAAIVIDVHKVGTSCGYAVPYYEFKGHRQVLLDFFDKRERADQADPSAHAEKGLKAYWEEKNMRSIDGLPGMAHAPRVERTPDCREEMRRADTPLRGDKEAGANGHANGGGKANGAGAGAGVLVKTVPRLERQRVQEWAVAFALGLAVAAVYVQVGHLL
;
A
#
# COMPACT_ATOMS: atom_id res chain seq x y z
N MET A 1 1.46 -10.20 24.72
CA MET A 1 2.77 -9.54 24.80
C MET A 1 3.46 -9.66 23.44
N GLY A 2 4.17 -8.62 23.01
CA GLY A 2 4.96 -8.68 21.78
C GLY A 2 6.10 -9.68 21.88
N LYS A 3 6.42 -10.34 20.76
CA LYS A 3 7.57 -11.25 20.64
C LYS A 3 8.48 -10.74 19.53
N PHE A 4 9.79 -10.99 19.67
CA PHE A 4 10.78 -10.70 18.64
C PHE A 4 11.46 -12.00 18.20
N TYR A 5 11.82 -12.04 16.90
CA TYR A 5 12.52 -13.15 16.26
C TYR A 5 13.60 -12.56 15.35
N GLU A 6 14.63 -13.35 15.06
CA GLU A 6 15.71 -12.96 14.12
C GLU A 6 15.37 -13.28 12.66
N SER A 7 14.32 -14.05 12.44
CA SER A 7 13.81 -14.42 11.11
C SER A 7 12.29 -14.54 11.15
N ILE A 8 11.65 -14.60 10.00
CA ILE A 8 10.20 -14.79 9.89
C ILE A 8 9.88 -16.23 10.29
N PRO A 9 9.13 -16.46 11.39
CA PRO A 9 8.66 -17.79 11.75
C PRO A 9 7.86 -18.42 10.60
N PRO A 10 8.10 -19.71 10.28
CA PRO A 10 7.43 -20.37 9.15
C PRO A 10 5.91 -20.25 9.17
N GLU A 11 5.29 -20.29 10.35
CA GLU A 11 3.85 -20.18 10.54
C GLU A 11 3.30 -18.77 10.26
N LEU A 12 4.15 -17.73 10.22
CA LEU A 12 3.75 -16.37 9.86
C LEU A 12 3.78 -16.12 8.36
N ILE A 13 4.54 -16.88 7.59
CA ILE A 13 4.66 -16.66 6.12
C ILE A 13 3.30 -16.74 5.42
N PRO A 14 2.47 -17.78 5.62
CA PRO A 14 1.16 -17.82 4.97
C PRO A 14 0.24 -16.67 5.42
N TRP A 15 0.36 -16.22 6.67
CA TRP A 15 -0.41 -15.10 7.17
C TRP A 15 0.01 -13.78 6.51
N LEU A 16 1.32 -13.51 6.36
CA LEU A 16 1.84 -12.33 5.69
C LEU A 16 1.38 -12.27 4.24
N LEU A 17 1.48 -13.38 3.51
CA LEU A 17 1.09 -13.49 2.10
C LEU A 17 -0.43 -13.33 1.87
N LYS A 18 -1.23 -13.53 2.91
CA LYS A 18 -2.70 -13.36 2.86
C LYS A 18 -3.15 -11.92 3.11
N GLN A 19 -2.27 -11.03 3.57
CA GLN A 19 -2.69 -9.64 3.84
C GLN A 19 -2.85 -8.84 2.54
N GLU A 20 -3.99 -8.16 2.40
CA GLU A 20 -4.34 -7.38 1.22
C GLU A 20 -3.66 -6.00 1.18
N VAL A 21 -3.10 -5.57 2.30
CA VAL A 21 -2.35 -4.31 2.42
C VAL A 21 -1.20 -4.46 3.43
N PHE A 22 -0.08 -3.84 3.10
CA PHE A 22 1.02 -3.63 4.04
C PHE A 22 1.55 -2.19 3.94
N TRP A 23 2.22 -1.74 4.97
CA TRP A 23 2.84 -0.41 5.02
C TRP A 23 4.34 -0.53 4.93
N VAL A 24 4.93 0.39 4.19
CA VAL A 24 6.38 0.56 4.08
C VAL A 24 6.76 1.86 4.77
N ALA A 25 7.61 1.77 5.77
CA ALA A 25 8.15 2.91 6.48
C ALA A 25 9.66 3.03 6.22
N SER A 26 10.11 4.24 5.92
CA SER A 26 11.51 4.60 5.73
C SER A 26 11.76 6.03 6.20
N ALA A 27 13.01 6.38 6.49
CA ALA A 27 13.36 7.72 6.94
C ALA A 27 14.73 8.10 6.41
N PRO A 28 14.99 9.40 6.15
CA PRO A 28 16.32 9.88 5.80
C PRO A 28 17.25 9.86 7.04
N LEU A 29 18.54 10.10 6.83
CA LEU A 29 19.50 10.28 7.92
C LEU A 29 19.39 11.68 8.54
N ASN A 30 19.05 12.68 7.73
CA ASN A 30 18.86 14.04 8.21
C ASN A 30 17.65 14.08 9.17
N PRO A 31 17.84 14.52 10.45
CA PRO A 31 16.75 14.62 11.43
C PRO A 31 15.67 15.62 11.05
N GLU A 32 15.97 16.62 10.21
CA GLU A 32 14.99 17.59 9.68
C GLU A 32 14.20 17.04 8.48
N GLY A 33 14.57 15.86 7.96
CA GLY A 33 13.89 15.23 6.83
C GLY A 33 12.60 14.52 7.23
N HIS A 34 11.78 14.17 6.24
CA HIS A 34 10.44 13.64 6.46
C HIS A 34 10.42 12.12 6.50
N VAL A 35 9.83 11.55 7.54
CA VAL A 35 9.55 10.11 7.63
C VAL A 35 8.46 9.74 6.63
N ASN A 36 8.74 8.75 5.80
CA ASN A 36 7.78 8.23 4.85
C ASN A 36 7.05 7.00 5.40
N VAL A 37 5.72 6.96 5.24
CA VAL A 37 4.89 5.77 5.48
C VAL A 37 3.93 5.61 4.32
N SER A 38 4.07 4.53 3.54
CA SER A 38 3.30 4.30 2.32
C SER A 38 2.54 2.97 2.37
N PRO A 39 1.22 2.93 2.13
CA PRO A 39 0.47 1.69 1.97
C PRO A 39 0.76 1.06 0.61
N LYS A 40 0.85 -0.26 0.57
CA LYS A 40 0.99 -1.09 -0.63
C LYS A 40 -0.12 -2.15 -0.60
N GLY A 41 -0.91 -2.27 -1.66
CA GLY A 41 -2.11 -3.11 -1.65
C GLY A 41 -2.54 -3.60 -3.03
N VAL A 42 -1.64 -3.67 -4.01
CA VAL A 42 -1.91 -4.42 -5.24
C VAL A 42 -1.67 -5.89 -4.96
N ARG A 43 -2.60 -6.74 -5.39
CA ARG A 43 -2.55 -8.19 -5.13
C ARG A 43 -1.21 -8.78 -5.55
N ASP A 44 -0.69 -9.67 -4.71
CA ASP A 44 0.57 -10.39 -4.91
C ASP A 44 1.78 -9.50 -5.22
N SER A 45 1.79 -8.28 -4.72
CA SER A 45 2.96 -7.41 -4.85
C SER A 45 4.06 -7.72 -3.83
N PHE A 46 3.78 -8.49 -2.76
CA PHE A 46 4.72 -8.89 -1.71
C PHE A 46 5.08 -10.37 -1.81
N HIS A 47 6.37 -10.70 -1.64
CA HIS A 47 6.91 -12.04 -1.78
C HIS A 47 7.93 -12.38 -0.69
N VAL A 48 7.97 -13.65 -0.29
CA VAL A 48 8.94 -14.20 0.66
C VAL A 48 9.87 -15.16 -0.08
N LEU A 49 11.16 -14.82 -0.16
CA LEU A 49 12.20 -15.66 -0.77
C LEU A 49 12.77 -16.65 0.24
N SER A 50 12.96 -16.19 1.47
CA SER A 50 13.45 -16.99 2.59
C SER A 50 12.96 -16.40 3.91
N PRO A 51 13.16 -17.07 5.07
CA PRO A 51 12.80 -16.49 6.37
C PRO A 51 13.47 -15.14 6.69
N ASN A 52 14.58 -14.82 6.02
CA ASN A 52 15.32 -13.56 6.22
C ASN A 52 15.35 -12.67 4.97
N ARG A 53 14.61 -13.02 3.90
CA ARG A 53 14.63 -12.23 2.68
C ARG A 53 13.26 -12.17 2.03
N VAL A 54 12.78 -10.93 1.86
CA VAL A 54 11.50 -10.63 1.23
C VAL A 54 11.68 -9.57 0.15
N TRP A 55 10.71 -9.42 -0.74
CA TRP A 55 10.70 -8.33 -1.70
C TRP A 55 9.28 -7.93 -2.06
N TYR A 56 9.14 -6.73 -2.59
CA TYR A 56 7.87 -6.31 -3.19
C TYR A 56 8.09 -5.55 -4.50
N GLN A 57 7.09 -5.65 -5.38
CA GLN A 57 7.03 -4.88 -6.61
C GLN A 57 6.60 -3.44 -6.28
N ASP A 58 7.51 -2.49 -6.47
CA ASP A 58 7.24 -1.07 -6.21
C ASP A 58 6.65 -0.41 -7.45
N LEU A 59 5.39 0.03 -7.32
CA LEU A 59 4.68 0.71 -8.38
C LEU A 59 4.91 2.21 -8.31
N THR A 60 4.96 2.83 -9.47
CA THR A 60 5.12 4.28 -9.61
C THR A 60 4.03 5.03 -8.85
N GLY A 61 4.44 6.07 -8.18
CA GLY A 61 3.60 7.05 -7.51
C GLY A 61 4.20 8.45 -7.69
N SER A 62 3.57 9.46 -7.09
CA SER A 62 4.06 10.85 -7.13
C SER A 62 5.33 11.07 -6.33
N GLY A 63 5.65 10.19 -5.37
CA GLY A 63 6.84 10.26 -4.52
C GLY A 63 7.85 9.14 -4.80
N VAL A 64 9.08 9.34 -4.34
CA VAL A 64 10.20 8.42 -4.48
C VAL A 64 10.95 8.20 -3.16
N GLU A 65 10.35 8.63 -2.05
CA GLU A 65 10.96 8.69 -0.72
C GLU A 65 11.58 7.36 -0.30
N THR A 66 10.86 6.23 -0.45
CA THR A 66 11.41 4.92 -0.10
C THR A 66 12.69 4.60 -0.86
N ILE A 67 12.71 4.81 -2.18
CA ILE A 67 13.90 4.57 -3.00
C ILE A 67 15.06 5.45 -2.54
N SER A 68 14.79 6.74 -2.30
CA SER A 68 15.80 7.71 -1.86
C SER A 68 16.39 7.36 -0.50
N HIS A 69 15.55 7.02 0.47
CA HIS A 69 15.98 6.62 1.82
C HIS A 69 16.78 5.32 1.80
N LEU A 70 16.36 4.34 0.97
CA LEU A 70 17.09 3.08 0.85
C LEU A 70 18.47 3.28 0.21
N ARG A 71 18.60 4.18 -0.75
CA ARG A 71 19.91 4.54 -1.34
C ARG A 71 20.81 5.24 -0.34
N GLU A 72 20.25 6.05 0.54
CA GLU A 72 21.01 6.78 1.55
C GLU A 72 21.47 5.88 2.70
N ASN A 73 20.58 5.03 3.24
CA ASN A 73 20.85 4.34 4.48
C ASN A 73 20.29 2.89 4.58
N GLY A 74 19.50 2.44 3.65
CA GLY A 74 18.96 1.08 3.59
C GLY A 74 17.89 0.75 4.63
N ARG A 75 17.61 1.60 5.62
CA ARG A 75 16.69 1.28 6.72
C ARG A 75 15.24 1.24 6.25
N ILE A 76 14.56 0.13 6.55
CA ILE A 76 13.16 -0.09 6.14
C ILE A 76 12.42 -0.93 7.17
N THR A 77 11.15 -0.64 7.34
CA THR A 77 10.21 -1.47 8.09
C THR A 77 8.99 -1.75 7.24
N LEU A 78 8.63 -3.02 7.11
CA LEU A 78 7.33 -3.42 6.60
C LEU A 78 6.40 -3.74 7.77
N MET A 79 5.16 -3.25 7.74
CA MET A 79 4.15 -3.52 8.76
C MET A 79 2.91 -4.13 8.12
N PHE A 80 2.42 -5.19 8.74
CA PHE A 80 1.18 -5.89 8.39
C PHE A 80 0.23 -5.87 9.59
N SER A 81 -1.07 -5.71 9.33
CA SER A 81 -2.11 -5.73 10.35
C SER A 81 -3.24 -6.64 9.92
N ALA A 82 -3.76 -7.44 10.86
CA ALA A 82 -5.01 -8.16 10.65
C ALA A 82 -6.18 -7.17 10.72
N PHE A 83 -6.96 -7.09 9.65
CA PHE A 83 -8.26 -6.40 9.65
C PHE A 83 -9.41 -7.36 9.88
N GLU A 84 -9.18 -8.65 9.66
CA GLU A 84 -10.12 -9.74 9.87
C GLU A 84 -9.46 -10.84 10.71
N GLY A 85 -10.29 -11.62 11.39
CA GLY A 85 -9.84 -12.73 12.24
C GLY A 85 -9.13 -12.28 13.51
N PRO A 86 -8.24 -13.15 14.08
CA PRO A 86 -7.52 -12.84 15.30
C PRO A 86 -6.61 -11.60 15.16
N PRO A 87 -6.65 -10.64 16.11
CA PRO A 87 -5.89 -9.41 16.03
C PRO A 87 -4.38 -9.69 16.08
N ARG A 88 -3.65 -9.13 15.12
CA ARG A 88 -2.19 -9.31 14.99
C ARG A 88 -1.57 -8.16 14.22
N ILE A 89 -0.41 -7.71 14.68
CA ILE A 89 0.47 -6.83 13.92
C ILE A 89 1.82 -7.54 13.80
N VAL A 90 2.41 -7.52 12.60
CA VAL A 90 3.77 -8.02 12.33
C VAL A 90 4.57 -6.90 11.70
N ARG A 91 5.80 -6.72 12.18
CA ARG A 91 6.78 -5.80 11.61
C ARG A 91 8.02 -6.56 11.19
N LEU A 92 8.45 -6.35 9.95
CA LEU A 92 9.71 -6.84 9.42
C LEU A 92 10.67 -5.65 9.39
N PHE A 93 11.73 -5.71 10.19
CA PHE A 93 12.79 -4.72 10.21
C PHE A 93 13.96 -5.24 9.39
N GLY A 94 14.46 -4.44 8.46
CA GLY A 94 15.48 -4.91 7.53
C GLY A 94 16.32 -3.82 6.91
N THR A 95 17.23 -4.26 6.06
CA THR A 95 18.01 -3.42 5.14
C THR A 95 17.49 -3.65 3.73
N GLY A 96 17.02 -2.60 3.08
CA GLY A 96 16.44 -2.64 1.74
C GLY A 96 17.45 -2.26 0.66
N SER A 97 17.35 -2.92 -0.48
CA SER A 97 18.03 -2.57 -1.73
C SER A 97 17.01 -2.30 -2.84
N VAL A 98 17.40 -1.45 -3.79
CA VAL A 98 16.54 -1.01 -4.89
C VAL A 98 17.08 -1.54 -6.20
N HIS A 99 16.28 -2.33 -6.90
CA HIS A 99 16.57 -2.82 -8.24
C HIS A 99 15.56 -2.19 -9.19
N GLU A 100 16.01 -1.21 -9.99
CA GLU A 100 15.11 -0.47 -10.89
C GLU A 100 14.81 -1.26 -12.17
N TYR A 101 13.69 -0.96 -12.78
CA TYR A 101 13.29 -1.48 -14.08
C TYR A 101 14.45 -1.44 -15.08
N GLY A 102 14.69 -2.55 -15.75
CA GLY A 102 15.75 -2.73 -16.73
C GLY A 102 17.10 -3.16 -16.15
N SER A 103 17.24 -3.27 -14.81
CA SER A 103 18.40 -3.95 -14.24
C SER A 103 18.24 -5.47 -14.29
N PRO A 104 19.35 -6.23 -14.37
CA PRO A 104 19.29 -7.71 -14.38
C PRO A 104 18.57 -8.29 -13.16
N GLU A 105 18.76 -7.69 -11.99
CA GLU A 105 18.15 -8.13 -10.73
C GLU A 105 16.64 -7.86 -10.73
N TYR A 106 16.20 -6.73 -11.29
CA TYR A 106 14.78 -6.46 -11.48
C TYR A 106 14.14 -7.51 -12.39
N ASP A 107 14.75 -7.76 -13.55
CA ASP A 107 14.22 -8.68 -14.55
C ASP A 107 14.17 -10.14 -14.05
N ALA A 108 15.12 -10.52 -13.17
CA ALA A 108 15.11 -11.83 -12.51
C ALA A 108 13.95 -12.00 -11.50
N LEU A 109 13.55 -10.93 -10.82
CA LEU A 109 12.48 -10.95 -9.83
C LEU A 109 11.10 -10.70 -10.46
N ILE A 110 11.05 -9.84 -11.47
CA ILE A 110 9.81 -9.39 -12.12
C ILE A 110 9.95 -9.61 -13.64
N PRO A 111 9.84 -10.85 -14.10
CA PRO A 111 9.83 -11.13 -15.52
C PRO A 111 8.60 -10.49 -16.19
N PRO A 112 8.61 -10.24 -17.50
CA PRO A 112 7.55 -9.50 -18.21
C PRO A 112 6.13 -10.02 -17.94
N GLU A 113 5.98 -11.33 -17.73
CA GLU A 113 4.70 -11.99 -17.43
C GLU A 113 4.14 -11.68 -16.02
N HIS A 114 4.99 -11.17 -15.11
CA HIS A 114 4.58 -10.81 -13.75
C HIS A 114 4.64 -9.29 -13.50
N ARG A 115 5.05 -8.54 -14.51
CA ARG A 115 5.18 -7.10 -14.38
C ARG A 115 3.81 -6.41 -14.42
N ARG A 116 3.56 -5.52 -13.47
CA ARG A 116 2.37 -4.66 -13.42
C ARG A 116 2.61 -3.32 -14.11
N PRO A 117 1.56 -2.66 -14.65
CA PRO A 117 1.68 -1.30 -15.16
C PRO A 117 2.25 -0.35 -14.11
N GLY A 118 3.21 0.47 -14.51
CA GLY A 118 3.87 1.41 -13.60
C GLY A 118 4.89 0.77 -12.66
N SER A 119 5.21 -0.52 -12.77
CA SER A 119 6.28 -1.13 -11.98
C SER A 119 7.62 -0.50 -12.33
N ARG A 120 8.24 0.14 -11.35
CA ARG A 120 9.48 0.92 -11.49
C ARG A 120 10.68 0.28 -10.82
N ALA A 121 10.45 -0.52 -9.77
CA ALA A 121 11.54 -1.17 -9.03
C ALA A 121 11.04 -2.44 -8.33
N ALA A 122 11.97 -3.36 -8.05
CA ALA A 122 11.85 -4.37 -7.02
C ALA A 122 12.60 -3.88 -5.78
N ILE A 123 11.91 -3.83 -4.64
CA ILE A 123 12.54 -3.51 -3.35
C ILE A 123 12.77 -4.82 -2.64
N VAL A 124 14.04 -5.19 -2.46
CA VAL A 124 14.47 -6.40 -1.75
C VAL A 124 14.89 -6.03 -0.34
N ILE A 125 14.45 -6.80 0.64
CA ILE A 125 14.72 -6.52 2.05
C ILE A 125 15.36 -7.74 2.70
N ASP A 126 16.57 -7.55 3.24
CA ASP A 126 17.22 -8.50 4.14
C ASP A 126 16.72 -8.24 5.55
N VAL A 127 15.87 -9.16 6.05
CA VAL A 127 15.19 -9.05 7.35
C VAL A 127 16.12 -9.53 8.44
N HIS A 128 16.40 -8.66 9.41
CA HIS A 128 17.25 -8.97 10.57
C HIS A 128 16.47 -9.05 11.90
N LYS A 129 15.22 -8.59 11.92
CA LYS A 129 14.36 -8.68 13.09
C LYS A 129 12.89 -8.70 12.68
N VAL A 130 12.11 -9.50 13.36
CA VAL A 130 10.65 -9.58 13.20
C VAL A 130 9.99 -9.30 14.54
N GLY A 131 9.08 -8.33 14.59
CA GLY A 131 8.30 -8.02 15.80
C GLY A 131 6.85 -8.40 15.61
N THR A 132 6.27 -9.15 16.55
CA THR A 132 4.84 -9.41 16.59
C THR A 132 4.22 -8.72 17.80
N SER A 133 3.01 -8.21 17.64
CA SER A 133 2.25 -7.62 18.74
C SER A 133 0.74 -7.90 18.56
N CYS A 134 -0.01 -7.72 19.66
CA CYS A 134 -1.46 -7.75 19.56
C CYS A 134 -1.96 -6.58 18.71
N GLY A 135 -2.97 -6.80 17.92
CA GLY A 135 -3.64 -5.77 17.13
C GLY A 135 -4.93 -5.25 17.78
N TYR A 136 -5.04 -5.25 19.11
CA TYR A 136 -6.31 -5.00 19.82
C TYR A 136 -6.90 -3.61 19.55
N ALA A 137 -6.08 -2.64 19.20
CA ALA A 137 -6.54 -1.29 18.84
C ALA A 137 -6.79 -1.13 17.33
N VAL A 138 -6.49 -2.15 16.51
CA VAL A 138 -6.75 -2.10 15.06
C VAL A 138 -8.23 -2.41 14.84
N PRO A 139 -8.98 -1.50 14.19
CA PRO A 139 -10.39 -1.75 13.91
C PRO A 139 -10.59 -2.83 12.86
N TYR A 140 -11.76 -3.43 12.82
CA TYR A 140 -12.15 -4.35 11.76
C TYR A 140 -12.46 -3.61 10.48
N TYR A 141 -12.00 -4.16 9.35
CA TYR A 141 -12.37 -3.74 8.01
C TYR A 141 -12.74 -4.96 7.16
N GLU A 142 -13.73 -4.78 6.31
CA GLU A 142 -14.09 -5.76 5.30
C GLU A 142 -13.36 -5.45 4.00
N PHE A 143 -12.64 -6.42 3.45
CA PHE A 143 -12.02 -6.27 2.14
C PHE A 143 -13.08 -6.36 1.04
N LYS A 144 -13.24 -5.28 0.26
CA LYS A 144 -14.20 -5.22 -0.86
C LYS A 144 -13.58 -5.45 -2.22
N GLY A 145 -12.26 -5.28 -2.34
CA GLY A 145 -11.54 -5.45 -3.58
C GLY A 145 -10.40 -4.44 -3.76
N HIS A 146 -9.57 -4.70 -4.75
CA HIS A 146 -8.46 -3.83 -5.12
C HIS A 146 -8.92 -2.63 -5.97
N ARG A 147 -8.24 -1.49 -5.80
CA ARG A 147 -8.47 -0.31 -6.65
C ARG A 147 -7.68 -0.46 -7.95
N GLN A 148 -8.36 -0.27 -9.08
CA GLN A 148 -7.76 -0.36 -10.41
C GLN A 148 -7.10 0.95 -10.88
N VAL A 149 -7.48 2.08 -10.31
CA VAL A 149 -7.16 3.44 -10.80
C VAL A 149 -5.66 3.67 -11.03
N LEU A 150 -4.80 3.17 -10.14
CA LEU A 150 -3.34 3.34 -10.29
C LEU A 150 -2.81 2.62 -11.53
N LEU A 151 -3.24 1.37 -11.72
CA LEU A 151 -2.80 0.54 -12.86
C LEU A 151 -3.31 1.13 -14.17
N ASP A 152 -4.58 1.55 -14.26
CA ASP A 152 -5.14 2.20 -15.43
C ASP A 152 -4.40 3.50 -15.81
N PHE A 153 -4.01 4.28 -14.80
CA PHE A 153 -3.27 5.52 -15.01
C PHE A 153 -1.89 5.26 -15.61
N PHE A 154 -1.15 4.28 -15.07
CA PHE A 154 0.19 3.98 -15.58
C PHE A 154 0.18 3.10 -16.82
N ASP A 155 -0.84 2.29 -17.04
CA ASP A 155 -1.04 1.59 -18.31
C ASP A 155 -1.15 2.55 -19.50
N LYS A 156 -1.93 3.62 -19.35
CA LYS A 156 -2.04 4.67 -20.38
C LYS A 156 -0.69 5.32 -20.68
N ARG A 157 0.16 5.52 -19.67
CA ARG A 157 1.50 6.11 -19.83
C ARG A 157 2.48 5.14 -20.48
N GLU A 158 2.43 3.87 -20.16
CA GLU A 158 3.23 2.83 -20.83
C GLU A 158 2.85 2.71 -22.30
N ARG A 159 1.56 2.72 -22.63
CA ARG A 159 1.09 2.70 -24.02
C ARG A 159 1.52 3.96 -24.78
N ALA A 160 1.65 5.10 -24.14
CA ALA A 160 2.19 6.31 -24.77
C ALA A 160 3.68 6.13 -25.12
N ASP A 161 4.51 5.57 -24.22
CA ASP A 161 5.90 5.25 -24.49
C ASP A 161 6.04 4.18 -25.61
N GLN A 162 5.13 3.22 -25.68
CA GLN A 162 5.11 2.19 -26.72
C GLN A 162 4.74 2.76 -28.10
N ALA A 163 3.83 3.73 -28.13
CA ALA A 163 3.39 4.37 -29.38
C ALA A 163 4.48 5.25 -29.99
N ASP A 164 5.33 5.86 -29.17
CA ASP A 164 6.45 6.70 -29.59
C ASP A 164 7.73 6.40 -28.80
N PRO A 165 8.44 5.30 -29.15
CA PRO A 165 9.68 4.92 -28.46
C PRO A 165 10.84 5.90 -28.69
N SER A 166 10.79 6.73 -29.72
CA SER A 166 11.89 7.63 -30.14
C SER A 166 11.84 9.01 -29.47
N ALA A 167 10.66 9.46 -29.10
CA ALA A 167 10.47 10.65 -28.31
C ALA A 167 10.04 10.19 -26.90
N HIS A 168 10.69 10.68 -25.86
CA HIS A 168 10.11 10.62 -24.53
C HIS A 168 8.74 11.31 -24.60
N ALA A 169 7.70 10.54 -24.90
CA ALA A 169 6.37 11.10 -25.06
C ALA A 169 6.09 11.89 -23.78
N GLU A 170 5.80 13.19 -23.88
CA GLU A 170 5.55 14.09 -22.72
C GLU A 170 4.57 13.48 -21.70
N LYS A 171 3.73 12.57 -22.16
CA LYS A 171 2.73 11.86 -21.39
C LYS A 171 3.13 10.41 -21.02
N GLY A 172 4.34 9.98 -21.36
CA GLY A 172 4.85 8.63 -21.11
C GLY A 172 5.18 8.36 -19.65
N LEU A 173 5.44 7.10 -19.33
CA LEU A 173 5.85 6.67 -18.01
C LEU A 173 7.27 7.15 -17.70
N LYS A 174 8.18 7.10 -18.66
CA LYS A 174 9.57 7.56 -18.49
C LYS A 174 9.62 9.05 -18.19
N ALA A 175 8.89 9.87 -18.94
CA ALA A 175 8.76 11.32 -18.67
C ALA A 175 8.20 11.58 -17.26
N TYR A 176 7.23 10.77 -16.79
CA TYR A 176 6.72 10.87 -15.43
C TYR A 176 7.79 10.56 -14.39
N TRP A 177 8.63 9.53 -14.61
CA TRP A 177 9.74 9.21 -13.71
C TRP A 177 10.75 10.35 -13.64
N GLU A 178 11.10 10.97 -14.78
CA GLU A 178 12.00 12.12 -14.85
C GLU A 178 11.43 13.34 -14.12
N GLU A 179 10.13 13.59 -14.26
CA GLU A 179 9.49 14.73 -13.60
C GLU A 179 9.29 14.52 -12.08
N LYS A 180 8.86 13.32 -11.65
CA LYS A 180 8.34 13.10 -10.29
C LYS A 180 9.21 12.20 -9.43
N ASN A 181 10.11 11.40 -10.02
CA ASN A 181 10.79 10.34 -9.26
C ASN A 181 12.32 10.47 -9.25
N MET A 182 12.87 11.60 -9.71
CA MET A 182 14.31 11.83 -9.69
C MET A 182 14.81 12.31 -8.32
N ARG A 183 13.93 12.91 -7.51
CA ARG A 183 14.25 13.41 -6.17
C ARG A 183 13.07 13.20 -5.22
N SER A 184 13.40 12.91 -3.94
CA SER A 184 12.42 12.90 -2.85
C SER A 184 11.95 14.31 -2.48
N ILE A 185 10.97 14.40 -1.58
CA ILE A 185 10.52 15.68 -1.01
C ILE A 185 11.66 16.43 -0.30
N ASP A 186 12.63 15.71 0.27
CA ASP A 186 13.81 16.27 0.94
C ASP A 186 15.00 16.50 -0.03
N GLY A 187 14.78 16.35 -1.34
CA GLY A 187 15.79 16.56 -2.36
C GLY A 187 16.80 15.42 -2.52
N LEU A 188 16.65 14.30 -1.80
CA LEU A 188 17.53 13.14 -1.92
C LEU A 188 17.39 12.50 -3.32
N PRO A 189 18.48 11.95 -3.90
CA PRO A 189 18.43 11.28 -5.18
C PRO A 189 17.42 10.11 -5.19
N GLY A 190 16.54 10.10 -6.18
CA GLY A 190 15.55 9.06 -6.41
C GLY A 190 16.00 8.02 -7.44
N MET A 191 15.18 7.81 -8.47
CA MET A 191 15.48 6.89 -9.57
C MET A 191 16.68 7.37 -10.39
N ALA A 192 17.50 6.44 -10.86
CA ALA A 192 18.71 6.76 -11.61
C ALA A 192 18.85 5.96 -12.91
N HIS A 193 18.31 4.74 -12.94
CA HIS A 193 18.49 3.78 -14.04
C HIS A 193 17.27 3.68 -14.95
N ALA A 194 16.09 3.37 -14.40
CA ALA A 194 14.89 3.07 -15.15
C ALA A 194 14.45 4.17 -16.16
N PRO A 195 14.56 5.47 -15.86
CA PRO A 195 14.22 6.51 -16.84
C PRO A 195 15.08 6.48 -18.10
N ARG A 196 16.33 5.99 -17.98
CA ARG A 196 17.34 5.98 -19.04
C ARG A 196 17.41 4.67 -19.83
N VAL A 197 16.66 3.66 -19.43
CA VAL A 197 16.63 2.35 -20.13
C VAL A 197 15.97 2.53 -21.49
N GLU A 198 16.62 2.06 -22.56
CA GLU A 198 16.05 2.15 -23.91
C GLU A 198 14.76 1.33 -24.05
N ARG A 199 14.72 0.16 -23.41
CA ARG A 199 13.55 -0.72 -23.44
C ARG A 199 12.31 -0.01 -22.88
N THR A 200 11.25 0.02 -23.68
CA THR A 200 9.96 0.55 -23.27
C THR A 200 9.27 -0.38 -22.28
N PRO A 201 8.76 0.13 -21.16
CA PRO A 201 7.98 -0.69 -20.23
C PRO A 201 6.74 -1.27 -20.89
N ASP A 202 6.51 -2.56 -20.67
CA ASP A 202 5.32 -3.28 -21.12
C ASP A 202 4.91 -4.33 -20.07
N CYS A 203 3.63 -4.72 -20.10
CA CYS A 203 3.11 -5.81 -19.30
C CYS A 203 2.05 -6.59 -20.07
N ARG A 204 1.86 -7.86 -19.70
CA ARG A 204 0.79 -8.68 -20.27
C ARG A 204 -0.58 -8.13 -19.93
N GLU A 205 -1.58 -8.39 -20.76
CA GLU A 205 -2.93 -7.87 -20.59
C GLU A 205 -3.56 -8.30 -19.25
N GLU A 206 -3.31 -9.55 -18.82
CA GLU A 206 -3.79 -10.07 -17.53
C GLU A 206 -3.23 -9.28 -16.34
N MET A 207 -1.98 -8.80 -16.43
CA MET A 207 -1.31 -8.07 -15.37
C MET A 207 -1.77 -6.62 -15.23
N ARG A 208 -2.59 -6.15 -16.16
CA ARG A 208 -3.20 -4.81 -16.10
C ARG A 208 -4.31 -4.70 -15.07
N ARG A 209 -4.76 -5.82 -14.49
CA ARG A 209 -5.79 -5.85 -13.46
C ARG A 209 -5.19 -6.01 -12.06
N ALA A 210 -5.62 -5.18 -11.11
CA ALA A 210 -5.09 -5.15 -9.75
C ALA A 210 -5.37 -6.43 -8.94
N ASP A 211 -6.40 -7.17 -9.31
CA ASP A 211 -6.85 -8.41 -8.67
C ASP A 211 -6.29 -9.68 -9.31
N THR A 212 -5.54 -9.57 -10.43
CA THR A 212 -4.92 -10.74 -11.05
C THR A 212 -3.80 -11.28 -10.20
N PRO A 213 -3.80 -12.58 -9.81
CA PRO A 213 -2.70 -13.19 -9.07
C PRO A 213 -1.45 -13.33 -9.94
N LEU A 214 -0.27 -13.08 -9.37
CA LEU A 214 1.03 -13.30 -10.03
C LEU A 214 1.43 -14.76 -10.07
N ARG A 215 0.92 -15.55 -9.13
CA ARG A 215 1.11 -17.00 -9.10
C ARG A 215 -0.09 -17.69 -9.72
N GLY A 216 0.19 -18.71 -10.54
CA GLY A 216 -0.87 -19.61 -11.01
C GLY A 216 -1.40 -20.46 -9.86
N ASP A 217 -2.36 -19.94 -9.12
CA ASP A 217 -3.06 -20.61 -8.01
C ASP A 217 -3.99 -21.73 -8.52
N LYS A 218 -3.49 -22.58 -9.42
CA LYS A 218 -4.27 -23.78 -9.83
C LYS A 218 -4.23 -24.92 -8.83
N GLU A 219 -3.47 -24.82 -7.71
CA GLU A 219 -3.31 -25.92 -6.77
C GLU A 219 -3.78 -25.68 -5.32
N ALA A 220 -4.30 -24.51 -4.96
CA ALA A 220 -4.78 -24.26 -3.59
C ALA A 220 -6.30 -24.33 -3.42
N GLY A 221 -7.06 -24.68 -4.46
CA GLY A 221 -8.52 -24.68 -4.46
C GLY A 221 -9.21 -26.05 -4.34
N ALA A 222 -8.48 -27.13 -4.05
CA ALA A 222 -9.03 -28.47 -3.98
C ALA A 222 -9.11 -29.04 -2.56
N ASN A 223 -9.68 -28.29 -1.60
CA ASN A 223 -10.28 -28.92 -0.43
C ASN A 223 -11.49 -28.10 0.01
N GLY A 224 -12.59 -28.46 -0.63
CA GLY A 224 -13.87 -27.88 -0.43
C GLY A 224 -14.46 -28.23 0.93
N HIS A 225 -15.32 -27.39 1.38
CA HIS A 225 -16.45 -27.82 2.19
C HIS A 225 -17.69 -27.70 1.32
N ALA A 226 -18.07 -28.86 0.76
CA ALA A 226 -19.43 -29.10 0.36
C ALA A 226 -20.28 -29.16 1.63
N ASN A 227 -21.21 -28.21 1.80
CA ASN A 227 -22.35 -28.43 2.65
C ASN A 227 -23.61 -27.92 1.93
N GLY A 228 -24.47 -28.79 1.80
CA GLY A 228 -25.69 -29.04 1.20
C GLY A 228 -26.81 -28.02 1.34
N GLY A 229 -27.61 -27.97 0.28
CA GLY A 229 -29.02 -28.11 0.26
C GLY A 229 -29.87 -26.97 0.80
N GLY A 230 -30.54 -26.28 -0.11
CA GLY A 230 -31.67 -25.43 0.23
C GLY A 230 -32.21 -24.68 -0.97
N LYS A 231 -33.13 -25.34 -1.72
CA LYS A 231 -33.96 -24.67 -2.73
C LYS A 231 -34.92 -23.72 -2.05
N ALA A 232 -35.05 -22.50 -2.56
CA ALA A 232 -36.33 -21.78 -2.55
C ALA A 232 -36.40 -20.77 -3.73
N ASN A 233 -37.41 -20.93 -4.51
CA ASN A 233 -37.88 -20.03 -5.60
C ASN A 233 -38.45 -18.74 -5.01
N GLY A 234 -38.40 -17.65 -5.78
CA GLY A 234 -39.20 -16.48 -5.50
C GLY A 234 -38.78 -15.24 -6.27
N ALA A 235 -39.58 -14.88 -7.21
CA ALA A 235 -39.46 -13.75 -8.13
C ALA A 235 -39.65 -12.38 -7.45
N GLY A 236 -39.10 -11.34 -8.08
CA GLY A 236 -39.83 -10.06 -8.19
C GLY A 236 -39.21 -8.83 -7.56
N ALA A 237 -38.72 -7.95 -8.41
CA ALA A 237 -38.93 -6.50 -8.47
C ALA A 237 -38.53 -5.58 -7.32
N GLY A 238 -37.84 -4.48 -7.67
CA GLY A 238 -37.95 -3.20 -7.00
C GLY A 238 -36.66 -2.64 -6.41
N ALA A 239 -35.92 -1.87 -7.22
CA ALA A 239 -34.87 -0.99 -6.75
C ALA A 239 -35.47 0.18 -5.94
N GLY A 240 -35.39 0.10 -4.62
CA GLY A 240 -35.71 1.17 -3.71
C GLY A 240 -34.45 1.67 -3.02
N VAL A 241 -34.06 2.92 -3.31
CA VAL A 241 -32.99 3.63 -2.59
C VAL A 241 -33.43 3.80 -1.13
N LEU A 242 -32.85 3.02 -0.22
CA LEU A 242 -33.09 3.19 1.21
C LEU A 242 -32.21 4.35 1.73
N VAL A 243 -32.81 5.52 1.83
CA VAL A 243 -32.26 6.61 2.63
C VAL A 243 -32.37 6.20 4.11
N LYS A 244 -31.26 5.80 4.72
CA LYS A 244 -31.22 5.54 6.17
C LYS A 244 -31.42 6.86 6.91
N THR A 245 -32.59 7.05 7.47
CA THR A 245 -32.88 8.13 8.42
C THR A 245 -32.13 7.86 9.71
N VAL A 246 -31.28 8.80 10.13
CA VAL A 246 -30.57 8.78 11.41
C VAL A 246 -31.60 8.74 12.57
N PRO A 247 -31.47 7.84 13.56
CA PRO A 247 -32.41 7.74 14.68
C PRO A 247 -32.54 9.06 15.45
N ARG A 248 -33.74 9.37 15.89
CA ARG A 248 -34.10 10.62 16.58
C ARG A 248 -33.25 10.87 17.85
N LEU A 249 -32.76 9.83 18.51
CA LEU A 249 -31.89 9.87 19.70
C LEU A 249 -30.47 10.41 19.40
N GLU A 250 -29.92 10.20 18.21
CA GLU A 250 -28.60 10.77 17.87
C GLU A 250 -28.68 12.27 17.59
N ARG A 251 -29.78 12.77 17.02
CA ARG A 251 -29.96 14.21 16.79
C ARG A 251 -30.03 14.99 18.08
N GLN A 252 -30.65 14.45 19.13
CA GLN A 252 -30.76 15.09 20.43
C GLN A 252 -29.37 15.18 21.10
N ARG A 253 -28.59 14.14 21.08
CA ARG A 253 -27.20 14.16 21.58
C ARG A 253 -26.29 15.16 20.87
N VAL A 254 -26.37 15.26 19.55
CA VAL A 254 -25.58 16.23 18.78
C VAL A 254 -25.97 17.67 19.15
N GLN A 255 -27.24 17.95 19.40
CA GLN A 255 -27.69 19.26 19.87
C GLN A 255 -27.18 19.57 21.28
N GLU A 256 -27.19 18.63 22.22
CA GLU A 256 -26.66 18.79 23.58
C GLU A 256 -25.16 19.08 23.57
N TRP A 257 -24.37 18.38 22.72
CA TRP A 257 -22.94 18.65 22.55
C TRP A 257 -22.65 20.02 21.92
N ALA A 258 -23.46 20.44 20.94
CA ALA A 258 -23.32 21.77 20.34
C ALA A 258 -23.58 22.90 21.33
N VAL A 259 -24.58 22.75 22.22
CA VAL A 259 -24.88 23.71 23.29
C VAL A 259 -23.76 23.74 24.32
N ALA A 260 -23.25 22.59 24.76
CA ALA A 260 -22.15 22.52 25.72
C ALA A 260 -20.85 23.16 25.16
N PHE A 261 -20.56 22.96 23.88
CA PHE A 261 -19.42 23.58 23.22
C PHE A 261 -19.55 25.10 23.10
N ALA A 262 -20.74 25.60 22.76
CA ALA A 262 -21.03 27.06 22.70
C ALA A 262 -20.90 27.73 24.07
N LEU A 263 -21.37 27.09 25.15
CA LEU A 263 -21.21 27.56 26.52
C LEU A 263 -19.72 27.57 26.93
N GLY A 264 -18.95 26.56 26.58
CA GLY A 264 -17.50 26.51 26.83
C GLY A 264 -16.75 27.67 26.18
N LEU A 265 -17.08 27.99 24.92
CA LEU A 265 -16.50 29.14 24.20
C LEU A 265 -16.87 30.48 24.83
N ALA A 266 -18.13 30.64 25.31
CA ALA A 266 -18.56 31.86 25.97
C ALA A 266 -17.82 32.08 27.31
N VAL A 267 -17.59 31.03 28.10
CA VAL A 267 -16.83 31.11 29.36
C VAL A 267 -15.35 31.45 29.05
N ALA A 268 -14.76 30.87 28.04
CA ALA A 268 -13.38 31.19 27.63
C ALA A 268 -13.24 32.65 27.19
N ALA A 269 -14.20 33.19 26.43
CA ALA A 269 -14.20 34.59 26.00
C ALA A 269 -14.30 35.58 27.20
N VAL A 270 -15.09 35.26 28.20
CA VAL A 270 -15.17 36.07 29.43
C VAL A 270 -13.86 36.04 30.21
N TYR A 271 -13.19 34.88 30.31
CA TYR A 271 -11.88 34.76 30.97
C TYR A 271 -10.79 35.58 30.28
N VAL A 272 -10.77 35.59 28.93
CA VAL A 272 -9.84 36.43 28.16
C VAL A 272 -10.10 37.93 28.36
N GLN A 273 -11.34 38.35 28.40
CA GLN A 273 -11.68 39.75 28.64
C GLN A 273 -11.35 40.22 30.06
N VAL A 274 -11.55 39.40 31.09
CA VAL A 274 -11.19 39.73 32.48
C VAL A 274 -9.67 39.73 32.69
N GLY A 275 -8.94 38.84 32.00
CA GLY A 275 -7.47 38.79 32.05
C GLY A 275 -6.77 39.99 31.38
N HIS A 276 -7.47 40.75 30.53
CA HIS A 276 -6.96 42.02 29.95
C HIS A 276 -7.29 43.27 30.79
N LEU A 277 -8.05 43.12 31.88
CA LEU A 277 -8.46 44.20 32.77
C LEU A 277 -7.74 44.19 34.14
N LEU A 278 -6.87 43.18 34.37
CA LEU A 278 -5.94 43.06 35.48
C LEU A 278 -4.49 43.13 34.99
#